data_6ae842ea9376a77f961391ac296428f3
#
_entry.id   6ae842ea9376a77f961391ac296428f3
#
_cell.length_a   1.000
_cell.length_b   1.000
_cell.length_c   1.000
_cell.angle_alpha   90.00
_cell.angle_beta   90.00
_cell.angle_gamma   90.00
#
_symmetry.space_group_name_H-M   'P 1'
#
loop_
_entity.id
_entity.type
_entity.pdbx_description
1 polymer ?
#
loop_
_entity_poly.entity_id
_entity_poly.type
_entity_poly.pdbx_seq_one_letter_code
_entity_poly.pdbx_strand_id
1 'polypeptide(L)'
;MKSKIWNNKGTSVVEMALVLPLLLLLVFGIIEFSLALYDKAMITNASREGARAGIVFRAAPGGAYNPVTEPEIKAVVDGYLGTYLISFDAGDAASTTVSSICSEAEGESITVTVKYTYTFLIFPNIAQLIAQSIMGPINMTAATTMRCE
;
A
#
# COMPACT_ATOMS: atom_id res chain seq x y z
N MET A 1 -22.57 57.34 -30.00
CA MET A 1 -21.62 56.23 -29.90
C MET A 1 -22.12 55.29 -28.79
N LYS A 2 -22.65 54.11 -29.09
CA LYS A 2 -23.04 53.13 -28.08
C LYS A 2 -21.78 52.35 -27.71
N SER A 3 -21.31 52.50 -26.48
CA SER A 3 -20.22 51.66 -25.94
C SER A 3 -20.74 50.24 -25.84
N LYS A 4 -20.18 49.33 -26.58
CA LYS A 4 -20.44 47.90 -26.53
C LYS A 4 -19.87 47.38 -25.20
N ILE A 5 -20.72 47.24 -24.20
CA ILE A 5 -20.38 46.67 -22.90
C ILE A 5 -20.08 45.19 -23.20
N TRP A 6 -18.82 44.84 -23.33
CA TRP A 6 -18.38 43.45 -23.42
C TRP A 6 -18.79 42.76 -22.11
N ASN A 7 -19.63 41.74 -22.21
CA ASN A 7 -20.13 41.02 -21.07
C ASN A 7 -19.04 40.04 -20.61
N ASN A 8 -18.14 40.46 -19.72
CA ASN A 8 -16.99 39.68 -19.21
C ASN A 8 -17.42 38.41 -18.43
N LYS A 9 -18.72 38.27 -18.13
CA LYS A 9 -19.27 37.09 -17.43
C LYS A 9 -19.08 35.80 -18.24
N GLY A 10 -19.15 35.85 -19.56
CA GLY A 10 -18.93 34.67 -20.41
C GLY A 10 -17.47 34.22 -20.45
N THR A 11 -16.53 35.16 -20.42
CA THR A 11 -15.09 34.86 -20.45
C THR A 11 -14.65 34.16 -19.17
N SER A 12 -15.11 34.62 -18.01
CA SER A 12 -14.79 33.98 -16.72
C SER A 12 -15.35 32.55 -16.59
N VAL A 13 -16.51 32.29 -17.19
CA VAL A 13 -17.08 30.92 -17.21
C VAL A 13 -16.21 29.97 -18.05
N VAL A 14 -15.75 30.42 -19.22
CA VAL A 14 -14.87 29.61 -20.08
C VAL A 14 -13.52 29.35 -19.41
N GLU A 15 -12.94 30.37 -18.78
CA GLU A 15 -11.69 30.24 -18.01
C GLU A 15 -11.84 29.22 -16.89
N MET A 16 -12.91 29.33 -16.09
CA MET A 16 -13.18 28.37 -15.01
C MET A 16 -13.43 26.95 -15.56
N ALA A 17 -14.08 26.80 -16.69
CA ALA A 17 -14.33 25.50 -17.31
C ALA A 17 -13.04 24.79 -17.77
N LEU A 18 -11.98 25.57 -18.09
CA LEU A 18 -10.67 25.02 -18.43
C LEU A 18 -9.80 24.74 -17.20
N VAL A 19 -9.86 25.59 -16.19
CA VAL A 19 -9.02 25.47 -14.98
C VAL A 19 -9.55 24.39 -14.03
N LEU A 20 -10.87 24.25 -13.90
CA LEU A 20 -11.48 23.35 -12.94
C LEU A 20 -11.10 21.87 -13.16
N PRO A 21 -11.14 21.31 -14.38
CA PRO A 21 -10.69 19.93 -14.59
C PRO A 21 -9.22 19.70 -14.22
N LEU A 22 -8.34 20.66 -14.52
CA LEU A 22 -6.92 20.59 -14.17
C LEU A 22 -6.72 20.61 -12.64
N LEU A 23 -7.46 21.49 -11.95
CA LEU A 23 -7.42 21.57 -10.51
C LEU A 23 -7.92 20.27 -9.85
N LEU A 24 -9.02 19.71 -10.34
CA LEU A 24 -9.55 18.43 -9.83
C LEU A 24 -8.56 17.29 -10.04
N LEU A 25 -7.94 17.20 -11.22
CA LEU A 25 -6.93 16.20 -11.52
C LEU A 25 -5.74 16.30 -10.55
N LEU A 26 -5.29 17.52 -10.25
CA LEU A 26 -4.21 17.75 -9.29
C LEU A 26 -4.62 17.32 -7.88
N VAL A 27 -5.79 17.73 -7.41
CA VAL A 27 -6.29 17.40 -6.07
C VAL A 27 -6.45 15.89 -5.90
N PHE A 28 -7.12 15.22 -6.84
CA PHE A 28 -7.30 13.77 -6.80
C PHE A 28 -5.96 13.04 -6.93
N GLY A 29 -5.03 13.55 -7.74
CA GLY A 29 -3.68 13.02 -7.84
C GLY A 29 -2.94 13.00 -6.51
N ILE A 30 -3.01 14.11 -5.76
CA ILE A 30 -2.39 14.20 -4.44
C ILE A 30 -3.03 13.19 -3.47
N ILE A 31 -4.35 13.09 -3.46
CA ILE A 31 -5.08 12.16 -2.58
C ILE A 31 -4.67 10.72 -2.88
N GLU A 32 -4.72 10.33 -4.14
CA GLU A 32 -4.45 8.95 -4.55
C GLU A 32 -2.99 8.55 -4.31
N PHE A 33 -2.04 9.47 -4.59
CA PHE A 33 -0.64 9.22 -4.28
C PHE A 33 -0.37 9.12 -2.77
N SER A 34 -1.08 9.91 -1.96
CA SER A 34 -1.00 9.83 -0.50
C SER A 34 -1.50 8.50 0.04
N LEU A 35 -2.58 7.96 -0.52
CA LEU A 35 -3.10 6.63 -0.18
C LEU A 35 -2.09 5.52 -0.55
N ALA A 36 -1.50 5.60 -1.74
CA ALA A 36 -0.49 4.64 -2.16
C ALA A 36 0.75 4.65 -1.24
N LEU A 37 1.21 5.83 -0.81
CA LEU A 37 2.31 5.95 0.15
C LEU A 37 1.93 5.42 1.54
N TYR A 38 0.69 5.67 1.97
CA TYR A 38 0.16 5.14 3.22
C TYR A 38 0.18 3.60 3.20
N ASP A 39 -0.37 2.97 2.16
CA ASP A 39 -0.39 1.52 2.04
C ASP A 39 1.03 0.94 1.96
N LYS A 40 1.96 1.63 1.28
CA LYS A 40 3.37 1.25 1.29
C LYS A 40 3.97 1.26 2.70
N ALA A 41 3.62 2.24 3.53
CA ALA A 41 4.05 2.29 4.92
C ALA A 41 3.40 1.15 5.73
N MET A 42 2.12 0.85 5.50
CA MET A 42 1.42 -0.23 6.21
C MET A 42 2.00 -1.61 5.90
N ILE A 43 2.26 -1.95 4.64
CA ILE A 43 2.90 -3.23 4.30
C ILE A 43 4.35 -3.32 4.85
N THR A 44 5.05 -2.19 4.95
CA THR A 44 6.39 -2.16 5.56
C THR A 44 6.32 -2.41 7.05
N ASN A 45 5.36 -1.81 7.75
CA ASN A 45 5.16 -2.05 9.19
C ASN A 45 4.67 -3.49 9.44
N ALA A 46 3.76 -4.01 8.61
CA ALA A 46 3.30 -5.40 8.69
C ALA A 46 4.46 -6.40 8.53
N SER A 47 5.37 -6.17 7.57
CA SER A 47 6.54 -7.02 7.39
C SER A 47 7.49 -6.99 8.60
N ARG A 48 7.62 -5.83 9.26
CA ARG A 48 8.42 -5.69 10.50
C ARG A 48 7.78 -6.40 11.68
N GLU A 49 6.46 -6.26 11.84
CA GLU A 49 5.74 -6.92 12.93
C GLU A 49 5.74 -8.44 12.75
N GLY A 50 5.58 -8.93 11.51
CA GLY A 50 5.74 -10.35 11.20
C GLY A 50 7.14 -10.88 11.49
N ALA A 51 8.19 -10.14 11.09
CA ALA A 51 9.57 -10.53 11.37
C ALA A 51 9.86 -10.51 12.87
N ARG A 52 9.36 -9.49 13.60
CA ARG A 52 9.47 -9.42 15.06
C ARG A 52 8.78 -10.58 15.76
N ALA A 53 7.59 -10.97 15.30
CA ALA A 53 6.89 -12.14 15.84
C ALA A 53 7.67 -13.44 15.57
N GLY A 54 8.33 -13.53 14.42
CA GLY A 54 9.05 -14.73 14.00
C GLY A 54 10.38 -14.98 14.72
N ILE A 55 11.01 -13.97 15.33
CA ILE A 55 12.26 -14.15 16.10
C ILE A 55 12.01 -14.58 17.54
N VAL A 56 10.75 -14.65 17.99
CA VAL A 56 10.43 -14.97 19.37
C VAL A 56 10.35 -16.50 19.55
N PHE A 57 11.14 -17.00 20.48
CA PHE A 57 11.03 -18.39 20.92
C PHE A 57 10.03 -18.52 22.08
N ARG A 58 9.12 -19.47 22.00
CA ARG A 58 8.17 -19.76 23.07
C ARG A 58 8.68 -20.89 23.94
N ALA A 59 8.60 -20.70 25.28
CA ALA A 59 8.92 -21.76 26.20
C ALA A 59 7.92 -22.91 26.04
N ALA A 60 8.41 -24.11 25.76
CA ALA A 60 7.64 -25.33 25.73
C ALA A 60 7.70 -26.10 27.06
N PRO A 61 6.73 -26.96 27.37
CA PRO A 61 6.81 -27.88 28.50
C PRO A 61 8.07 -28.74 28.40
N GLY A 62 8.89 -28.75 29.43
CA GLY A 62 10.15 -29.51 29.46
C GLY A 62 11.42 -28.66 29.19
N GLY A 63 11.28 -27.34 29.05
CA GLY A 63 12.42 -26.41 28.86
C GLY A 63 12.93 -26.31 27.44
N ALA A 64 12.27 -26.93 26.47
CA ALA A 64 12.54 -26.75 25.06
C ALA A 64 11.99 -25.40 24.55
N TYR A 65 12.62 -24.84 23.55
CA TYR A 65 12.15 -23.63 22.89
C TYR A 65 11.45 -24.02 21.56
N ASN A 66 10.23 -23.53 21.36
CA ASN A 66 9.51 -23.72 20.11
C ASN A 66 9.57 -22.43 19.27
N PRO A 67 10.11 -22.48 18.04
CA PRO A 67 10.03 -21.36 17.13
C PRO A 67 8.57 -21.09 16.74
N VAL A 68 8.29 -19.83 16.41
CA VAL A 68 6.98 -19.44 15.86
C VAL A 68 6.85 -20.02 14.45
N THR A 69 5.72 -20.62 14.16
CA THR A 69 5.48 -21.28 12.85
C THR A 69 5.11 -20.25 11.77
N GLU A 70 5.35 -20.60 10.49
CA GLU A 70 5.02 -19.74 9.36
C GLU A 70 3.52 -19.31 9.34
N PRO A 71 2.53 -20.19 9.60
CA PRO A 71 1.13 -19.77 9.68
C PRO A 71 0.85 -18.73 10.77
N GLU A 72 1.52 -18.84 11.92
CA GLU A 72 1.36 -17.86 13.01
C GLU A 72 1.94 -16.50 12.63
N ILE A 73 3.10 -16.47 11.96
CA ILE A 73 3.70 -15.23 11.45
C ILE A 73 2.76 -14.59 10.42
N LYS A 74 2.23 -15.39 9.49
CA LYS A 74 1.26 -14.90 8.51
C LYS A 74 0.00 -14.34 9.18
N ALA A 75 -0.52 -15.01 10.20
CA ALA A 75 -1.68 -14.52 10.94
C ALA A 75 -1.45 -13.16 11.61
N VAL A 76 -0.24 -12.89 12.10
CA VAL A 76 0.14 -11.58 12.65
C VAL A 76 0.16 -10.52 11.55
N VAL A 77 0.77 -10.82 10.40
CA VAL A 77 0.82 -9.90 9.25
C VAL A 77 -0.57 -9.62 8.72
N ASP A 78 -1.38 -10.66 8.51
CA ASP A 78 -2.75 -10.55 7.97
C ASP A 78 -3.66 -9.79 8.93
N GLY A 79 -3.51 -9.99 10.24
CA GLY A 79 -4.23 -9.24 11.27
C GLY A 79 -3.87 -7.74 11.24
N TYR A 80 -2.59 -7.42 11.05
CA TYR A 80 -2.14 -6.03 10.90
C TYR A 80 -2.70 -5.40 9.62
N LEU A 81 -2.56 -6.09 8.49
CA LEU A 81 -3.05 -5.62 7.20
C LEU A 81 -4.58 -5.46 7.18
N GLY A 82 -5.32 -6.41 7.74
CA GLY A 82 -6.77 -6.35 7.84
C GLY A 82 -7.28 -5.16 8.67
N THR A 83 -6.44 -4.63 9.57
CA THR A 83 -6.79 -3.47 10.40
C THR A 83 -6.43 -2.14 9.76
N TYR A 84 -5.29 -2.07 9.07
CA TYR A 84 -4.69 -0.79 8.67
C TYR A 84 -4.56 -0.58 7.16
N LEU A 85 -4.61 -1.65 6.35
CA LEU A 85 -4.50 -1.51 4.90
C LEU A 85 -5.81 -0.95 4.31
N ILE A 86 -5.70 0.03 3.43
CA ILE A 86 -6.84 0.59 2.71
C ILE A 86 -6.90 -0.07 1.33
N SER A 87 -7.87 -0.95 1.12
CA SER A 87 -8.13 -1.55 -0.19
C SER A 87 -9.48 -1.12 -0.72
N PHE A 88 -9.53 -0.78 -2.00
CA PHE A 88 -10.76 -0.36 -2.69
C PHE A 88 -11.31 -1.46 -3.60
N ASP A 89 -10.52 -2.48 -3.88
CA ASP A 89 -10.94 -3.63 -4.69
C ASP A 89 -10.84 -4.92 -3.88
N ALA A 90 -11.85 -5.79 -4.02
CA ALA A 90 -11.86 -7.12 -3.40
C ALA A 90 -10.76 -8.05 -3.95
N GLY A 91 -10.13 -7.70 -5.08
CA GLY A 91 -9.00 -8.41 -5.66
C GLY A 91 -7.63 -7.99 -5.15
N ASP A 92 -7.55 -6.91 -4.38
CA ASP A 92 -6.30 -6.35 -3.83
C ASP A 92 -5.85 -7.12 -2.58
N ALA A 93 -5.63 -8.40 -2.70
CA ALA A 93 -5.14 -9.23 -1.61
C ALA A 93 -3.64 -9.07 -1.43
N ALA A 94 -3.22 -8.72 -0.21
CA ALA A 94 -1.81 -8.79 0.15
C ALA A 94 -1.37 -10.25 0.27
N SER A 95 -0.17 -10.57 -0.18
CA SER A 95 0.43 -11.89 -0.04
C SER A 95 1.68 -11.83 0.83
N THR A 96 1.74 -12.71 1.84
CA THR A 96 2.85 -12.80 2.77
C THR A 96 3.66 -14.05 2.49
N THR A 97 4.97 -13.88 2.34
CA THR A 97 5.95 -14.96 2.19
C THR A 97 6.96 -14.87 3.32
N VAL A 98 7.16 -15.97 4.02
CA VAL A 98 8.19 -16.10 5.07
C VAL A 98 9.30 -16.99 4.50
N SER A 99 10.54 -16.49 4.49
CA SER A 99 11.70 -17.30 4.12
C SER A 99 12.52 -17.59 5.37
N SER A 100 12.79 -18.84 5.60
CA SER A 100 13.42 -19.41 6.81
C SER A 100 12.63 -19.09 8.11
N ILE A 101 12.53 -20.09 8.94
CA ILE A 101 12.00 -19.98 10.30
C ILE A 101 13.22 -20.11 11.21
N CYS A 102 13.27 -19.33 12.28
CA CYS A 102 14.34 -19.43 13.25
C CYS A 102 14.40 -20.87 13.82
N SER A 103 15.55 -21.51 13.70
CA SER A 103 15.89 -22.72 14.44
C SER A 103 16.81 -22.37 15.59
N GLU A 104 17.17 -23.35 16.44
CA GLU A 104 18.12 -23.12 17.55
C GLU A 104 19.57 -22.89 17.07
N ALA A 105 19.80 -22.81 15.76
CA ALA A 105 21.14 -22.59 15.20
C ALA A 105 21.52 -21.10 15.27
N GLU A 106 22.69 -20.82 15.83
CA GLU A 106 23.22 -19.45 15.94
C GLU A 106 23.42 -18.83 14.55
N GLY A 107 22.98 -17.60 14.40
CA GLY A 107 23.24 -16.77 13.21
C GLY A 107 22.19 -16.85 12.10
N GLU A 108 21.12 -17.59 12.28
CA GLU A 108 19.99 -17.60 11.34
C GLU A 108 19.26 -16.26 11.31
N SER A 109 18.60 -16.00 10.20
CA SER A 109 17.78 -14.83 10.01
C SER A 109 16.46 -15.19 9.34
N ILE A 110 15.38 -14.56 9.81
CA ILE A 110 14.06 -14.66 9.21
C ILE A 110 13.83 -13.47 8.28
N THR A 111 13.26 -13.71 7.12
CA THR A 111 12.82 -12.63 6.21
C THR A 111 11.34 -12.78 5.93
N VAL A 112 10.59 -11.74 6.27
CA VAL A 112 9.15 -11.64 5.98
C VAL A 112 8.96 -10.66 4.84
N THR A 113 8.39 -11.14 3.74
CA THR A 113 8.10 -10.35 2.54
C THR A 113 6.60 -10.22 2.36
N VAL A 114 6.11 -8.99 2.31
CA VAL A 114 4.72 -8.66 2.03
C VAL A 114 4.66 -8.03 0.64
N LYS A 115 3.80 -8.59 -0.22
CA LYS A 115 3.50 -8.03 -1.55
C LYS A 115 2.06 -7.58 -1.58
N TYR A 116 1.83 -6.42 -2.13
CA TYR A 116 0.51 -5.83 -2.28
C TYR A 116 0.39 -5.17 -3.66
N THR A 117 -0.72 -5.40 -4.34
CA THR A 117 -1.02 -4.78 -5.61
C THR A 117 -2.00 -3.64 -5.36
N TYR A 118 -1.54 -2.41 -5.52
CA TYR A 118 -2.36 -1.21 -5.36
C TYR A 118 -3.03 -0.85 -6.69
N THR A 119 -4.34 -0.77 -6.68
CA THR A 119 -5.16 -0.30 -7.81
C THR A 119 -5.59 1.14 -7.56
N PHE A 120 -5.31 2.00 -8.53
CA PHE A 120 -5.74 3.39 -8.47
C PHE A 120 -7.26 3.49 -8.63
N LEU A 121 -7.91 4.32 -7.81
CA LEU A 121 -9.36 4.48 -7.82
C LEU A 121 -9.84 5.40 -8.96
N ILE A 122 -9.15 6.50 -9.19
CA ILE A 122 -9.61 7.61 -10.04
C ILE A 122 -8.79 7.69 -11.32
N PHE A 123 -7.47 7.52 -11.24
CA PHE A 123 -6.55 7.67 -12.39
C PHE A 123 -6.85 6.74 -13.56
N PRO A 124 -7.19 5.45 -13.41
CA PRO A 124 -7.49 4.60 -14.55
C PRO A 124 -8.69 5.09 -15.36
N ASN A 125 -9.72 5.60 -14.66
CA ASN A 125 -10.94 6.09 -15.32
C ASN A 125 -10.70 7.39 -16.09
N ILE A 126 -9.84 8.28 -15.58
CA ILE A 126 -9.48 9.52 -16.26
C ILE A 126 -8.46 9.25 -17.38
N ALA A 127 -7.49 8.37 -17.14
CA ALA A 127 -6.48 8.03 -18.14
C ALA A 127 -7.08 7.31 -19.36
N GLN A 128 -8.09 6.46 -19.16
CA GLN A 128 -8.83 5.81 -20.25
C GLN A 128 -9.55 6.82 -21.15
N LEU A 129 -9.91 7.99 -20.63
CA LEU A 129 -10.55 9.06 -21.41
C LEU A 129 -9.54 9.77 -22.35
N ILE A 130 -8.25 9.77 -21.99
CA ILE A 130 -7.18 10.50 -22.70
C ILE A 130 -6.31 9.56 -23.53
N ALA A 131 -5.98 8.39 -23.00
CA ALA A 131 -5.14 7.40 -23.67
C ALA A 131 -5.36 5.99 -23.06
N GLN A 132 -5.65 5.03 -23.91
CA GLN A 132 -6.13 3.69 -23.55
C GLN A 132 -5.21 2.80 -22.69
N SER A 133 -4.05 3.24 -22.21
CA SER A 133 -3.14 2.34 -21.48
C SER A 133 -2.00 3.01 -20.72
N ILE A 134 -2.25 4.06 -19.95
CA ILE A 134 -1.13 4.79 -19.30
C ILE A 134 -0.83 4.31 -17.87
N MET A 135 -1.78 3.74 -17.13
CA MET A 135 -1.54 3.30 -15.74
C MET A 135 -2.19 1.97 -15.43
N GLY A 136 -1.33 0.98 -15.15
CA GLY A 136 -1.73 -0.29 -14.55
C GLY A 136 -1.59 -0.28 -13.02
N PRO A 137 -1.97 -1.36 -12.34
CA PRO A 137 -1.79 -1.52 -10.91
C PRO A 137 -0.30 -1.46 -10.53
N ILE A 138 0.01 -0.90 -9.37
CA ILE A 138 1.38 -0.83 -8.85
C ILE A 138 1.62 -1.99 -7.89
N ASN A 139 2.61 -2.81 -8.20
CA ASN A 139 3.06 -3.87 -7.30
C ASN A 139 4.02 -3.31 -6.25
N MET A 140 3.60 -3.30 -5.01
CA MET A 140 4.40 -2.88 -3.86
C MET A 140 4.95 -4.11 -3.15
N THR A 141 6.21 -4.06 -2.75
CA THR A 141 6.86 -5.13 -1.99
C THR A 141 7.59 -4.53 -0.81
N ALA A 142 7.38 -5.08 0.37
CA ALA A 142 8.14 -4.77 1.57
C ALA A 142 8.76 -6.05 2.12
N ALA A 143 10.06 -6.03 2.39
CA ALA A 143 10.78 -7.16 2.98
C ALA A 143 11.55 -6.68 4.21
N THR A 144 11.43 -7.43 5.30
CA THR A 144 12.15 -7.19 6.54
C THR A 144 12.89 -8.44 6.95
N THR A 145 14.20 -8.30 7.18
CA THR A 145 15.05 -9.37 7.68
C THR A 145 15.46 -9.06 9.10
N MET A 146 15.26 -10.00 10.01
CA MET A 146 15.71 -9.93 11.41
C MET A 146 16.53 -11.16 11.74
N ARG A 147 17.53 -10.99 12.61
CA ARG A 147 18.36 -12.09 13.10
C ARG A 147 17.63 -12.79 14.23
N CYS A 148 17.67 -14.10 14.22
CA CYS A 148 17.19 -14.93 15.32
C CYS A 148 18.11 -14.79 16.53
N GLU A 149 17.52 -14.56 17.71
CA GLU A 149 18.24 -14.39 18.99
C GLU A 149 17.85 -15.48 19.98
#